data_aef6574e738e5199b69741e571010b6c
#
_entry.id   aef6574e738e5199b69741e571010b6c
#
_cell.length_a   1.000
_cell.length_b   1.000
_cell.length_c   1.000
_cell.angle_alpha   90.00
_cell.angle_beta   90.00
_cell.angle_gamma   90.00
#
_symmetry.space_group_name_H-M   'P 1'
#
loop_
_entity.id
_entity.type
_entity.pdbx_description
1 polymer ?
#
loop_
_entity_poly.entity_id
_entity_poly.type
_entity_poly.pdbx_seq_one_letter_code
_entity_poly.pdbx_strand_id
1 'polypeptide(L)'
;EQSFIAFLEDSIQKNWDLDALTDYKGATLQYKDVARKIEKLHIIFELSGIKKGDKIAVCGRNSSHWGVTFLATITYGAVIVPILHEFKADNIHNIVNHSEAKLLFVGDQAWENLNEDAMPLLEGIASLADFSSLVSRNEKLTYAFEHRNAIYGQRYPKNFRPEHICYRKDRPEELAIINYTSGTTGYSKGVMLPYRSLWSNTKFAFEVLDLQAGDKIVSMLPMAHMYGLAFEFLYEFSVGCHIYFLTRMPSPK
;
A
#
# COMPACT_ATOMS: atom_id res chain seq x y z
N GLU A 1 -14.56 14.22 15.25
CA GLU A 1 -14.48 13.57 13.93
C GLU A 1 -13.52 12.37 13.99
N GLN A 2 -13.97 11.20 13.52
CA GLN A 2 -13.17 9.99 13.54
C GLN A 2 -12.20 9.99 12.35
N SER A 3 -10.91 9.80 12.63
CA SER A 3 -9.88 9.62 11.60
C SER A 3 -9.80 8.16 11.20
N PHE A 4 -9.84 7.87 9.89
CA PHE A 4 -9.65 6.52 9.38
C PHE A 4 -8.25 5.98 9.70
N ILE A 5 -7.23 6.83 9.57
CA ILE A 5 -5.85 6.47 9.90
C ILE A 5 -5.70 6.17 11.39
N ALA A 6 -6.35 6.94 12.26
CA ALA A 6 -6.33 6.66 13.71
C ALA A 6 -6.94 5.29 14.03
N PHE A 7 -7.94 4.86 13.27
CA PHE A 7 -8.55 3.56 13.40
C PHE A 7 -7.58 2.42 12.99
N LEU A 8 -6.84 2.62 11.90
CA LEU A 8 -5.78 1.68 11.49
C LEU A 8 -4.65 1.62 12.53
N GLU A 9 -4.23 2.77 13.05
CA GLU A 9 -3.20 2.86 14.09
C GLU A 9 -3.60 2.06 15.33
N ASP A 10 -4.82 2.24 15.81
CA ASP A 10 -5.36 1.51 16.96
C ASP A 10 -5.35 0.00 16.73
N SER A 11 -5.78 -0.45 15.55
CA SER A 11 -5.75 -1.87 15.19
C SER A 11 -4.34 -2.44 15.23
N ILE A 12 -3.37 -1.75 14.65
CA ILE A 12 -1.98 -2.20 14.65
C ILE A 12 -1.44 -2.29 16.08
N GLN A 13 -1.70 -1.29 16.91
CA GLN A 13 -1.21 -1.24 18.28
C GLN A 13 -1.78 -2.38 19.13
N LYS A 14 -3.09 -2.58 19.09
CA LYS A 14 -3.73 -3.58 19.95
C LYS A 14 -3.59 -5.02 19.45
N ASN A 15 -3.33 -5.21 18.16
CA ASN A 15 -3.15 -6.54 17.56
C ASN A 15 -1.68 -6.87 17.28
N TRP A 16 -0.77 -6.20 17.93
CA TRP A 16 0.68 -6.16 17.68
C TRP A 16 1.31 -7.52 17.42
N ASP A 17 0.98 -8.52 18.25
CA ASP A 17 1.57 -9.86 18.20
C ASP A 17 0.72 -10.86 17.40
N LEU A 18 -0.39 -10.44 16.81
CA LEU A 18 -1.22 -11.31 15.98
C LEU A 18 -0.66 -11.39 14.55
N ASP A 19 -0.87 -12.55 13.91
CA ASP A 19 -0.59 -12.70 12.48
C ASP A 19 -1.51 -11.78 11.67
N ALA A 20 -0.95 -11.12 10.66
CA ALA A 20 -1.68 -10.14 9.85
C ALA A 20 -1.79 -10.54 8.39
N LEU A 21 -0.66 -10.74 7.72
CA LEU A 21 -0.61 -10.94 6.26
C LEU A 21 0.27 -12.14 5.92
N THR A 22 -0.26 -13.06 5.12
CA THR A 22 0.48 -14.23 4.64
C THR A 22 0.46 -14.26 3.11
N ASP A 23 1.63 -14.35 2.52
CA ASP A 23 1.79 -14.50 1.08
C ASP A 23 1.56 -15.96 0.66
N TYR A 24 1.01 -16.15 -0.55
CA TYR A 24 0.82 -17.49 -1.10
C TYR A 24 2.15 -18.24 -1.15
N LYS A 25 2.22 -19.38 -0.46
CA LYS A 25 3.44 -20.19 -0.29
C LYS A 25 4.64 -19.40 0.24
N GLY A 26 4.38 -18.33 0.98
CA GLY A 26 5.39 -17.41 1.47
C GLY A 26 5.31 -17.16 2.97
N ALA A 27 5.97 -16.09 3.39
CA ALA A 27 6.09 -15.71 4.78
C ALA A 27 4.81 -15.09 5.34
N THR A 28 4.67 -15.17 6.65
CA THR A 28 3.64 -14.49 7.44
C THR A 28 4.24 -13.28 8.14
N LEU A 29 3.59 -12.12 8.00
CA LEU A 29 3.87 -10.91 8.76
C LEU A 29 2.85 -10.77 9.88
N GLN A 30 3.34 -10.49 11.09
CA GLN A 30 2.51 -10.05 12.20
C GLN A 30 2.20 -8.55 12.06
N TYR A 31 1.23 -8.04 12.81
CA TYR A 31 0.92 -6.60 12.78
C TYR A 31 2.14 -5.74 13.11
N LYS A 32 2.99 -6.19 14.06
CA LYS A 32 4.26 -5.52 14.35
C LYS A 32 5.23 -5.49 13.17
N ASP A 33 5.28 -6.56 12.38
CA ASP A 33 6.13 -6.62 11.18
C ASP A 33 5.65 -5.64 10.12
N VAL A 34 4.33 -5.53 9.95
CA VAL A 34 3.71 -4.54 9.07
C VAL A 34 4.08 -3.12 9.53
N ALA A 35 3.91 -2.84 10.82
CA ALA A 35 4.25 -1.53 11.40
C ALA A 35 5.72 -1.16 11.18
N ARG A 36 6.64 -2.10 11.36
CA ARG A 36 8.08 -1.89 11.18
C ARG A 36 8.44 -1.65 9.71
N LYS A 37 7.80 -2.36 8.80
CA LYS A 37 7.97 -2.11 7.36
C LYS A 37 7.39 -0.76 6.92
N ILE A 38 6.24 -0.38 7.46
CA ILE A 38 5.65 0.95 7.25
C ILE A 38 6.65 2.03 7.68
N GLU A 39 7.24 1.89 8.87
CA GLU A 39 8.18 2.89 9.39
C GLU A 39 9.41 3.04 8.49
N LYS A 40 9.94 1.94 7.98
CA LYS A 40 11.07 2.00 7.03
C LYS A 40 10.70 2.69 5.72
N LEU A 41 9.49 2.48 5.21
CA LEU A 41 9.01 3.21 4.04
C LEU A 41 8.79 4.70 4.35
N HIS A 42 8.27 5.04 5.54
CA HIS A 42 8.16 6.43 5.98
C HIS A 42 9.53 7.13 6.02
N ILE A 43 10.56 6.43 6.46
CA ILE A 43 11.95 6.95 6.44
C ILE A 43 12.38 7.26 5.01
N ILE A 44 12.12 6.36 4.07
CA ILE A 44 12.43 6.59 2.65
C ILE A 44 11.68 7.83 2.14
N PHE A 45 10.38 7.94 2.40
CA PHE A 45 9.57 9.07 1.94
C PHE A 45 10.06 10.39 2.52
N GLU A 46 10.34 10.41 3.82
CA GLU A 46 10.84 11.59 4.52
C GLU A 46 12.18 12.06 3.95
N LEU A 47 13.15 11.15 3.84
CA LEU A 47 14.50 11.49 3.38
C LEU A 47 14.54 11.88 1.90
N SER A 48 13.67 11.31 1.08
CA SER A 48 13.59 11.63 -0.35
C SER A 48 12.76 12.89 -0.65
N GLY A 49 12.15 13.49 0.37
CA GLY A 49 11.38 14.72 0.21
C GLY A 49 9.95 14.52 -0.32
N ILE A 50 9.39 13.33 -0.18
CA ILE A 50 7.96 13.11 -0.46
C ILE A 50 7.13 13.94 0.51
N LYS A 51 6.15 14.67 -0.02
CA LYS A 51 5.30 15.58 0.74
C LYS A 51 3.88 15.05 0.82
N LYS A 52 3.11 15.57 1.80
CA LYS A 52 1.68 15.36 1.87
C LYS A 52 1.02 15.70 0.52
N GLY A 53 0.17 14.81 0.03
CA GLY A 53 -0.53 14.98 -1.24
C GLY A 53 0.26 14.51 -2.46
N ASP A 54 1.53 14.18 -2.33
CA ASP A 54 2.28 13.56 -3.42
C ASP A 54 1.70 12.17 -3.72
N LYS A 55 1.77 11.74 -4.99
CA LYS A 55 1.21 10.48 -5.43
C LYS A 55 2.29 9.41 -5.49
N ILE A 56 1.94 8.23 -5.00
CA ILE A 56 2.77 7.03 -5.04
C ILE A 56 1.95 5.92 -5.69
N ALA A 57 2.46 5.35 -6.77
CA ALA A 57 1.78 4.27 -7.50
C ALA A 57 2.24 2.90 -7.00
N VAL A 58 1.32 1.95 -7.03
CA VAL A 58 1.60 0.55 -6.74
C VAL A 58 0.96 -0.33 -7.83
N CYS A 59 1.76 -1.22 -8.40
CA CYS A 59 1.33 -2.11 -9.48
C CYS A 59 1.93 -3.51 -9.27
N GLY A 60 1.11 -4.46 -8.89
CA GLY A 60 1.54 -5.82 -8.65
C GLY A 60 0.39 -6.69 -8.18
N ARG A 61 0.65 -7.99 -8.10
CA ARG A 61 -0.30 -8.95 -7.53
C ARG A 61 -0.50 -8.68 -6.05
N ASN A 62 -1.62 -9.14 -5.53
CA ASN A 62 -1.88 -9.10 -4.09
C ASN A 62 -0.73 -9.75 -3.34
N SER A 63 -0.21 -9.03 -2.37
CA SER A 63 0.89 -9.50 -1.52
C SER A 63 0.94 -8.69 -0.23
N SER A 64 1.67 -9.20 0.75
CA SER A 64 1.91 -8.47 1.99
C SER A 64 2.58 -7.12 1.72
N HIS A 65 3.55 -7.07 0.81
CA HIS A 65 4.24 -5.83 0.47
C HIS A 65 3.37 -4.84 -0.31
N TRP A 66 2.40 -5.32 -1.10
CA TRP A 66 1.39 -4.44 -1.67
C TRP A 66 0.58 -3.75 -0.57
N GLY A 67 0.13 -4.52 0.41
CA GLY A 67 -0.59 -4.00 1.58
C GLY A 67 0.24 -3.02 2.40
N VAL A 68 1.50 -3.35 2.67
CA VAL A 68 2.44 -2.45 3.38
C VAL A 68 2.62 -1.15 2.61
N THR A 69 2.80 -1.20 1.30
CA THR A 69 2.95 0.00 0.45
C THR A 69 1.72 0.89 0.53
N PHE A 70 0.53 0.29 0.42
CA PHE A 70 -0.74 1.01 0.58
C PHE A 70 -0.81 1.72 1.93
N LEU A 71 -0.62 0.97 3.01
CA LEU A 71 -0.71 1.50 4.38
C LEU A 71 0.34 2.56 4.64
N ALA A 72 1.59 2.34 4.21
CA ALA A 72 2.67 3.31 4.38
C ALA A 72 2.36 4.63 3.66
N THR A 73 1.79 4.56 2.46
CA THR A 73 1.47 5.73 1.66
C THR A 73 0.40 6.58 2.32
N ILE A 74 -0.73 5.99 2.70
CA ILE A 74 -1.83 6.75 3.31
C ILE A 74 -1.49 7.25 4.71
N THR A 75 -0.80 6.45 5.53
CA THR A 75 -0.42 6.86 6.89
C THR A 75 0.66 7.93 6.91
N TYR A 76 1.43 8.07 5.85
CA TYR A 76 2.37 9.17 5.65
C TYR A 76 1.67 10.47 5.22
N GLY A 77 0.56 10.36 4.53
CA GLY A 77 -0.18 11.49 3.98
C GLY A 77 0.00 11.69 2.48
N ALA A 78 0.65 10.77 1.82
CA ALA A 78 0.68 10.71 0.36
C ALA A 78 -0.61 10.09 -0.18
N VAL A 79 -0.82 10.21 -1.48
CA VAL A 79 -1.99 9.66 -2.18
C VAL A 79 -1.57 8.40 -2.90
N ILE A 80 -2.27 7.30 -2.66
CA ILE A 80 -1.98 6.03 -3.34
C ILE A 80 -2.69 5.95 -4.69
N VAL A 81 -1.98 5.47 -5.69
CA VAL A 81 -2.48 5.20 -7.04
C VAL A 81 -2.34 3.71 -7.32
N PRO A 82 -3.35 2.90 -6.97
CA PRO A 82 -3.33 1.48 -7.26
C PRO A 82 -3.55 1.23 -8.75
N ILE A 83 -2.71 0.38 -9.34
CA ILE A 83 -2.79 0.03 -10.75
C ILE A 83 -2.93 -1.48 -10.87
N LEU A 84 -3.91 -1.96 -11.65
CA LEU A 84 -4.09 -3.37 -11.91
C LEU A 84 -2.86 -3.92 -12.67
N HIS A 85 -2.24 -4.96 -12.14
CA HIS A 85 -1.06 -5.59 -12.73
C HIS A 85 -1.34 -6.22 -14.10
N GLU A 86 -2.61 -6.51 -14.41
CA GLU A 86 -3.06 -7.09 -15.68
C GLU A 86 -3.14 -6.06 -16.81
N PHE A 87 -3.05 -4.77 -16.49
CA PHE A 87 -3.01 -3.75 -17.53
C PHE A 87 -1.75 -3.90 -18.38
N LYS A 88 -1.88 -3.56 -19.68
CA LYS A 88 -0.74 -3.53 -20.60
C LYS A 88 0.26 -2.43 -20.17
N ALA A 89 1.53 -2.64 -20.49
CA ALA A 89 2.60 -1.72 -20.13
C ALA A 89 2.29 -0.27 -20.50
N ASP A 90 1.82 -0.01 -21.72
CA ASP A 90 1.48 1.36 -22.17
C ASP A 90 0.41 2.00 -21.31
N ASN A 91 -0.58 1.24 -20.88
CA ASN A 91 -1.64 1.73 -19.98
C ASN A 91 -1.07 2.07 -18.60
N ILE A 92 -0.19 1.22 -18.07
CA ILE A 92 0.49 1.48 -16.79
C ILE A 92 1.33 2.77 -16.90
N HIS A 93 2.11 2.94 -17.98
CA HIS A 93 2.89 4.15 -18.22
C HIS A 93 1.99 5.40 -18.23
N ASN A 94 0.86 5.33 -18.92
CA ASN A 94 -0.08 6.44 -19.02
C ASN A 94 -0.69 6.82 -17.65
N ILE A 95 -1.05 5.82 -16.83
CA ILE A 95 -1.59 6.06 -15.50
C ILE A 95 -0.53 6.72 -14.61
N VAL A 96 0.69 6.20 -14.61
CA VAL A 96 1.79 6.77 -13.82
C VAL A 96 2.02 8.23 -14.21
N ASN A 97 2.06 8.53 -15.51
CA ASN A 97 2.26 9.88 -16.01
C ASN A 97 1.06 10.79 -15.70
N HIS A 98 -0.13 10.34 -15.96
CA HIS A 98 -1.35 11.13 -15.74
C HIS A 98 -1.54 11.46 -14.25
N SER A 99 -1.27 10.52 -13.36
CA SER A 99 -1.36 10.74 -11.92
C SER A 99 -0.23 11.63 -11.37
N GLU A 100 0.81 11.84 -12.14
CA GLU A 100 2.04 12.53 -11.71
C GLU A 100 2.67 11.84 -10.47
N ALA A 101 2.62 10.51 -10.44
CA ALA A 101 3.23 9.73 -9.36
C ALA A 101 4.73 10.01 -9.29
N LYS A 102 5.24 10.20 -8.08
CA LYS A 102 6.66 10.42 -7.83
C LYS A 102 7.43 9.12 -7.65
N LEU A 103 6.79 8.11 -7.10
CA LEU A 103 7.36 6.77 -6.90
C LEU A 103 6.41 5.72 -7.46
N LEU A 104 6.98 4.62 -7.94
CA LEU A 104 6.26 3.43 -8.34
C LEU A 104 6.84 2.23 -7.59
N PHE A 105 5.97 1.51 -6.89
CA PHE A 105 6.28 0.21 -6.30
C PHE A 105 5.69 -0.86 -7.21
N VAL A 106 6.53 -1.77 -7.71
CA VAL A 106 6.14 -2.68 -8.78
C VAL A 106 6.54 -4.12 -8.48
N GLY A 107 5.67 -5.06 -8.85
CA GLY A 107 5.94 -6.49 -8.81
C GLY A 107 6.79 -6.95 -9.99
N ASP A 108 7.47 -8.08 -9.84
CA ASP A 108 8.45 -8.58 -10.80
C ASP A 108 7.88 -8.78 -12.21
N GLN A 109 6.69 -9.35 -12.33
CA GLN A 109 6.08 -9.60 -13.64
C GLN A 109 5.72 -8.32 -14.39
N ALA A 110 5.16 -7.33 -13.70
CA ALA A 110 4.88 -6.05 -14.32
C ALA A 110 6.16 -5.33 -14.72
N TRP A 111 7.18 -5.38 -13.85
CA TRP A 111 8.47 -4.74 -14.10
C TRP A 111 9.14 -5.21 -15.39
N GLU A 112 9.08 -6.50 -15.69
CA GLU A 112 9.69 -7.07 -16.90
C GLU A 112 9.20 -6.42 -18.19
N ASN A 113 7.97 -5.91 -18.21
CA ASN A 113 7.35 -5.33 -19.41
C ASN A 113 7.36 -3.80 -19.43
N LEU A 114 7.78 -3.14 -18.34
CA LEU A 114 7.76 -1.69 -18.25
C LEU A 114 9.01 -1.06 -18.88
N ASN A 115 8.79 0.11 -19.49
CA ASN A 115 9.86 0.96 -19.96
C ASN A 115 9.94 2.20 -19.06
N GLU A 116 11.02 2.29 -18.26
CA GLU A 116 11.22 3.41 -17.34
C GLU A 116 11.30 4.76 -18.03
N ASP A 117 11.81 4.79 -19.28
CA ASP A 117 11.92 6.01 -20.07
C ASP A 117 10.55 6.55 -20.48
N ALA A 118 9.54 5.71 -20.53
CA ALA A 118 8.15 6.12 -20.80
C ALA A 118 7.46 6.73 -19.57
N MET A 119 8.13 6.77 -18.42
CA MET A 119 7.61 7.35 -17.16
C MET A 119 8.58 8.41 -16.64
N PRO A 120 8.75 9.54 -17.37
CA PRO A 120 9.80 10.51 -17.06
C PRO A 120 9.58 11.32 -15.79
N LEU A 121 8.36 11.36 -15.25
CA LEU A 121 8.05 12.13 -14.03
C LEU A 121 8.39 11.38 -12.75
N LEU A 122 8.62 10.08 -12.81
CA LEU A 122 9.01 9.30 -11.64
C LEU A 122 10.39 9.73 -11.12
N GLU A 123 10.51 9.87 -9.82
CA GLU A 123 11.79 10.04 -9.14
C GLU A 123 12.49 8.70 -8.92
N GLY A 124 11.71 7.62 -8.81
CA GLY A 124 12.26 6.28 -8.68
C GLY A 124 11.21 5.18 -8.71
N ILE A 125 11.71 3.95 -8.78
CA ILE A 125 10.93 2.71 -8.83
C ILE A 125 11.53 1.74 -7.83
N ALA A 126 10.67 1.12 -7.02
CA ALA A 126 11.06 0.11 -6.04
C ALA A 126 10.40 -1.23 -6.32
N SER A 127 11.06 -2.31 -5.95
CA SER A 127 10.52 -3.67 -6.04
C SER A 127 9.58 -3.96 -4.88
N LEU A 128 8.41 -4.52 -5.17
CA LEU A 128 7.51 -5.05 -4.13
C LEU A 128 8.06 -6.32 -3.47
N ALA A 129 9.00 -7.02 -4.11
CA ALA A 129 9.55 -8.24 -3.54
C ALA A 129 10.30 -7.98 -2.22
N ASP A 130 11.10 -6.92 -2.17
CA ASP A 130 11.98 -6.64 -1.03
C ASP A 130 12.16 -5.14 -0.74
N PHE A 131 11.40 -4.27 -1.41
CA PHE A 131 11.53 -2.81 -1.34
C PHE A 131 12.90 -2.28 -1.74
N SER A 132 13.65 -3.02 -2.53
CA SER A 132 14.90 -2.53 -3.11
C SER A 132 14.65 -1.50 -4.20
N SER A 133 15.62 -0.61 -4.41
CA SER A 133 15.58 0.38 -5.48
C SER A 133 15.88 -0.27 -6.82
N LEU A 134 14.96 -0.18 -7.77
CA LEU A 134 15.17 -0.59 -9.16
C LEU A 134 15.66 0.58 -10.01
N VAL A 135 15.14 1.76 -9.77
CA VAL A 135 15.52 3.01 -10.44
C VAL A 135 15.54 4.13 -9.40
N SER A 136 16.58 4.92 -9.41
CA SER A 136 16.66 6.16 -8.64
C SER A 136 17.22 7.26 -9.50
N ARG A 137 16.51 8.37 -9.60
CA ARG A 137 16.85 9.50 -10.47
C ARG A 137 17.37 10.73 -9.73
N ASN A 138 17.50 10.63 -8.41
CA ASN A 138 18.12 11.70 -7.62
C ASN A 138 18.89 11.14 -6.43
N GLU A 139 19.82 11.94 -5.92
CA GLU A 139 20.72 11.53 -4.84
C GLU A 139 20.00 11.33 -3.51
N LYS A 140 18.98 12.14 -3.21
CA LYS A 140 18.21 12.02 -1.95
C LYS A 140 17.49 10.68 -1.88
N LEU A 141 16.90 10.24 -2.98
CA LEU A 141 16.21 8.97 -3.06
C LEU A 141 17.20 7.81 -2.94
N THR A 142 18.32 7.87 -3.64
CA THR A 142 19.39 6.86 -3.54
C THR A 142 19.87 6.73 -2.09
N TYR A 143 20.16 7.85 -1.44
CA TYR A 143 20.57 7.89 -0.04
C TYR A 143 19.50 7.25 0.87
N ALA A 144 18.23 7.59 0.64
CA ALA A 144 17.12 7.08 1.44
C ALA A 144 17.03 5.54 1.38
N PHE A 145 17.12 4.97 0.19
CA PHE A 145 17.10 3.51 0.02
C PHE A 145 18.31 2.84 0.66
N GLU A 146 19.50 3.41 0.50
CA GLU A 146 20.73 2.83 1.05
C GLU A 146 20.80 2.89 2.59
N HIS A 147 20.24 3.93 3.20
CA HIS A 147 20.39 4.21 4.62
C HIS A 147 19.15 3.93 5.47
N ARG A 148 18.04 3.49 4.87
CA ARG A 148 16.77 3.25 5.60
C ARG A 148 16.94 2.37 6.84
N ASN A 149 17.67 1.27 6.72
CA ASN A 149 17.87 0.33 7.82
C ASN A 149 18.76 0.91 8.92
N ALA A 150 19.84 1.60 8.54
CA ALA A 150 20.75 2.24 9.49
C ALA A 150 20.02 3.34 10.28
N ILE A 151 19.24 4.16 9.61
CA ILE A 151 18.47 5.25 10.25
C ILE A 151 17.37 4.67 11.13
N TYR A 152 16.67 3.64 10.68
CA TYR A 152 15.71 2.91 11.50
C TYR A 152 16.35 2.41 12.81
N GLY A 153 17.52 1.76 12.72
CA GLY A 153 18.22 1.26 13.88
C GLY A 153 18.68 2.37 14.84
N GLN A 154 19.07 3.52 14.31
CA GLN A 154 19.45 4.69 15.12
C GLN A 154 18.25 5.31 15.86
N ARG A 155 17.10 5.41 15.18
CA ARG A 155 15.87 5.96 15.79
C ARG A 155 15.25 5.02 16.81
N TYR A 156 15.36 3.71 16.57
CA TYR A 156 14.73 2.67 17.40
C TYR A 156 15.75 1.60 17.81
N PRO A 157 16.71 1.93 18.68
CA PRO A 157 17.80 1.00 19.05
C PRO A 157 17.31 -0.28 19.74
N LYS A 158 16.13 -0.22 20.39
CA LYS A 158 15.46 -1.39 21.00
C LYS A 158 14.28 -1.88 20.18
N ASN A 159 14.32 -1.63 18.86
CA ASN A 159 13.25 -1.89 17.90
C ASN A 159 12.04 -0.94 18.02
N PHE A 160 11.24 -0.93 16.96
CA PHE A 160 10.02 -0.14 16.88
C PHE A 160 8.90 -0.84 17.66
N ARG A 161 8.23 -0.12 18.56
CA ARG A 161 7.21 -0.65 19.47
C ARG A 161 5.87 0.07 19.28
N PRO A 162 4.76 -0.46 19.82
CA PRO A 162 3.43 0.13 19.63
C PRO A 162 3.37 1.62 19.99
N GLU A 163 4.02 2.02 21.09
CA GLU A 163 4.03 3.41 21.56
C GLU A 163 4.79 4.38 20.65
N HIS A 164 5.61 3.85 19.73
CA HIS A 164 6.33 4.68 18.76
C HIS A 164 5.44 5.10 17.58
N ILE A 165 4.31 4.42 17.37
CA ILE A 165 3.42 4.75 16.26
C ILE A 165 2.80 6.12 16.49
N CYS A 166 2.98 7.00 15.51
CA CYS A 166 2.40 8.33 15.51
C CYS A 166 2.06 8.70 14.06
N TYR A 167 0.98 8.10 13.56
CA TYR A 167 0.52 8.41 12.20
C TYR A 167 -0.24 9.73 12.19
N ARG A 168 -0.27 10.37 11.04
CA ARG A 168 -1.09 11.55 10.85
C ARG A 168 -2.57 11.21 10.98
N LYS A 169 -3.38 12.21 11.32
CA LYS A 169 -4.84 12.08 11.29
C LYS A 169 -5.38 12.67 9.99
N ASP A 170 -6.28 11.94 9.36
CA ASP A 170 -6.94 12.37 8.14
C ASP A 170 -8.19 13.19 8.42
N ARG A 171 -8.59 13.97 7.42
CA ARG A 171 -9.90 14.62 7.36
C ARG A 171 -10.75 13.92 6.30
N PRO A 172 -12.09 13.88 6.45
CA PRO A 172 -12.95 13.16 5.51
C PRO A 172 -12.81 13.60 4.05
N GLU A 173 -12.55 14.88 3.81
CA GLU A 173 -12.45 15.45 2.45
C GLU A 173 -11.08 15.28 1.81
N GLU A 174 -10.05 14.91 2.58
CA GLU A 174 -8.71 14.71 2.03
C GLU A 174 -8.68 13.57 1.04
N LEU A 175 -7.94 13.76 -0.05
CA LEU A 175 -7.75 12.73 -1.06
C LEU A 175 -6.88 11.60 -0.50
N ALA A 176 -7.37 10.38 -0.62
CA ALA A 176 -6.65 9.17 -0.19
C ALA A 176 -6.14 8.36 -1.37
N ILE A 177 -6.98 8.16 -2.38
CA ILE A 177 -6.73 7.24 -3.48
C ILE A 177 -7.14 7.90 -4.80
N ILE A 178 -6.35 7.66 -5.85
CA ILE A 178 -6.79 7.85 -7.24
C ILE A 178 -6.87 6.46 -7.86
N ASN A 179 -8.09 6.01 -8.11
CA ASN A 179 -8.34 4.69 -8.70
C ASN A 179 -8.59 4.83 -10.20
N TYR A 180 -7.81 4.10 -11.01
CA TYR A 180 -7.93 4.12 -12.46
C TYR A 180 -8.68 2.89 -12.94
N THR A 181 -9.78 3.13 -13.63
CA THR A 181 -10.58 2.08 -14.26
C THR A 181 -10.28 2.02 -15.75
N SER A 182 -10.36 0.83 -16.36
CA SER A 182 -10.28 0.69 -17.79
C SER A 182 -11.49 1.36 -18.45
N GLY A 183 -11.26 2.44 -19.19
CA GLY A 183 -12.32 3.08 -19.97
C GLY A 183 -12.65 2.29 -21.23
N THR A 184 -13.89 2.39 -21.70
CA THR A 184 -14.35 1.79 -22.96
C THR A 184 -13.68 2.40 -24.20
N THR A 185 -12.99 3.53 -24.04
CA THR A 185 -12.32 4.28 -25.12
C THR A 185 -10.81 4.06 -25.18
N GLY A 186 -10.25 3.10 -24.42
CA GLY A 186 -8.81 2.83 -24.39
C GLY A 186 -8.00 3.74 -23.46
N TYR A 187 -8.59 4.77 -22.87
CA TYR A 187 -7.97 5.62 -21.87
C TYR A 187 -8.53 5.35 -20.49
N SER A 188 -7.62 5.19 -19.51
CA SER A 188 -8.00 5.02 -18.11
C SER A 188 -8.45 6.34 -17.52
N LYS A 189 -9.53 6.31 -16.74
CA LYS A 189 -10.01 7.48 -15.99
C LYS A 189 -9.65 7.34 -14.53
N GLY A 190 -9.08 8.39 -13.95
CA GLY A 190 -8.79 8.47 -12.54
C GLY A 190 -10.01 8.92 -11.74
N VAL A 191 -10.44 8.11 -10.79
CA VAL A 191 -11.50 8.46 -9.85
C VAL A 191 -10.85 8.84 -8.53
N MET A 192 -11.10 10.08 -8.08
CA MET A 192 -10.56 10.58 -6.82
C MET A 192 -11.43 10.13 -5.66
N LEU A 193 -10.84 9.45 -4.69
CA LEU A 193 -11.52 8.91 -3.52
C LEU A 193 -10.98 9.57 -2.24
N PRO A 194 -11.82 10.33 -1.53
CA PRO A 194 -11.44 10.90 -0.25
C PRO A 194 -11.51 9.85 0.88
N TYR A 195 -10.93 10.17 2.03
CA TYR A 195 -11.00 9.30 3.21
C TYR A 195 -12.42 8.97 3.63
N ARG A 196 -13.37 9.86 3.40
CA ARG A 196 -14.79 9.60 3.66
C ARG A 196 -15.29 8.35 2.95
N SER A 197 -14.85 8.11 1.71
CA SER A 197 -15.23 6.91 0.95
C SER A 197 -14.68 5.63 1.57
N LEU A 198 -13.42 5.66 2.03
CA LEU A 198 -12.82 4.52 2.76
C LEU A 198 -13.57 4.24 4.05
N TRP A 199 -13.91 5.29 4.78
CA TRP A 199 -14.64 5.18 6.04
C TRP A 199 -16.05 4.63 5.85
N SER A 200 -16.78 5.11 4.83
CA SER A 200 -18.12 4.60 4.49
C SER A 200 -18.10 3.12 4.13
N ASN A 201 -17.16 2.69 3.32
CA ASN A 201 -17.03 1.29 2.93
C ASN A 201 -16.66 0.40 4.13
N THR A 202 -15.80 0.88 5.01
CA THR A 202 -15.43 0.15 6.23
C THR A 202 -16.60 0.03 7.20
N LYS A 203 -17.36 1.12 7.40
CA LYS A 203 -18.57 1.08 8.21
C LYS A 203 -19.61 0.10 7.68
N PHE A 204 -19.83 0.10 6.37
CA PHE A 204 -20.72 -0.86 5.74
C PHE A 204 -20.26 -2.29 5.98
N ALA A 205 -18.96 -2.56 5.86
CA ALA A 205 -18.40 -3.87 6.14
C ALA A 205 -18.62 -4.30 7.60
N PHE A 206 -18.50 -3.39 8.57
CA PHE A 206 -18.84 -3.66 9.97
C PHE A 206 -20.30 -4.07 10.18
N GLU A 207 -21.22 -3.51 9.39
CA GLU A 207 -22.64 -3.82 9.49
C GLU A 207 -23.00 -5.20 8.90
N VAL A 208 -22.28 -5.62 7.85
CA VAL A 208 -22.62 -6.84 7.08
C VAL A 208 -21.71 -8.02 7.38
N LEU A 209 -20.51 -7.79 7.89
CA LEU A 209 -19.53 -8.82 8.20
C LEU A 209 -19.25 -8.85 9.70
N ASP A 210 -19.41 -10.00 10.31
CA ASP A 210 -19.19 -10.21 11.75
C ASP A 210 -17.83 -10.89 11.95
N LEU A 211 -16.74 -10.13 11.82
CA LEU A 211 -15.38 -10.62 11.98
C LEU A 211 -14.77 -10.13 13.28
N GLN A 212 -13.90 -10.95 13.86
CA GLN A 212 -13.17 -10.67 15.10
C GLN A 212 -11.67 -10.78 14.89
N ALA A 213 -10.91 -10.15 15.80
CA ALA A 213 -9.45 -10.26 15.81
C ALA A 213 -9.03 -11.73 15.87
N GLY A 214 -8.07 -12.09 15.02
CA GLY A 214 -7.59 -13.47 14.88
C GLY A 214 -8.33 -14.31 13.85
N ASP A 215 -9.47 -13.85 13.33
CA ASP A 215 -10.16 -14.55 12.25
C ASP A 215 -9.30 -14.61 10.99
N LYS A 216 -9.42 -15.73 10.26
CA LYS A 216 -8.63 -15.97 9.05
C LYS A 216 -9.47 -15.71 7.81
N ILE A 217 -8.94 -14.90 6.91
CA ILE A 217 -9.62 -14.48 5.68
C ILE A 217 -8.74 -14.79 4.48
N VAL A 218 -9.37 -15.28 3.42
CA VAL A 218 -8.72 -15.48 2.13
C VAL A 218 -9.06 -14.29 1.22
N SER A 219 -8.04 -13.59 0.75
CA SER A 219 -8.18 -12.49 -0.19
C SER A 219 -7.89 -12.99 -1.61
N MET A 220 -8.88 -12.93 -2.48
CA MET A 220 -8.80 -13.43 -3.87
C MET A 220 -8.97 -12.32 -4.89
N LEU A 221 -9.75 -11.28 -4.57
CA LEU A 221 -9.98 -10.16 -5.48
C LEU A 221 -8.77 -9.22 -5.52
N PRO A 222 -8.45 -8.63 -6.68
CA PRO A 222 -7.36 -7.67 -6.75
C PRO A 222 -7.56 -6.51 -5.76
N MET A 223 -6.54 -6.23 -4.94
CA MET A 223 -6.57 -5.08 -4.03
C MET A 223 -6.55 -3.74 -4.78
N ALA A 224 -6.05 -3.71 -6.00
CA ALA A 224 -6.15 -2.54 -6.86
C ALA A 224 -7.58 -2.25 -7.33
N HIS A 225 -8.52 -3.15 -7.08
CA HIS A 225 -9.95 -2.94 -7.28
C HIS A 225 -10.60 -2.54 -5.96
N MET A 226 -11.43 -1.49 -5.96
CA MET A 226 -11.98 -0.91 -4.72
C MET A 226 -12.75 -1.92 -3.85
N TYR A 227 -13.48 -2.85 -4.46
CA TYR A 227 -14.20 -3.88 -3.71
C TYR A 227 -13.22 -4.80 -2.94
N GLY A 228 -12.18 -5.29 -3.62
CA GLY A 228 -11.15 -6.13 -2.99
C GLY A 228 -10.40 -5.37 -1.90
N LEU A 229 -10.07 -4.11 -2.14
CA LEU A 229 -9.41 -3.26 -1.15
C LEU A 229 -10.25 -3.09 0.12
N ALA A 230 -11.52 -2.73 -0.03
CA ALA A 230 -12.38 -2.43 1.11
C ALA A 230 -12.81 -3.69 1.88
N PHE A 231 -13.23 -4.74 1.18
CA PHE A 231 -13.91 -5.90 1.76
C PHE A 231 -13.02 -7.13 1.96
N GLU A 232 -11.82 -7.16 1.41
CA GLU A 232 -10.87 -8.26 1.60
C GLU A 232 -9.53 -7.81 2.21
N PHE A 233 -9.38 -6.54 2.52
CA PHE A 233 -8.14 -6.01 3.12
C PHE A 233 -8.40 -5.00 4.22
N LEU A 234 -8.92 -3.80 3.90
CA LEU A 234 -9.00 -2.69 4.88
C LEU A 234 -9.86 -3.01 6.09
N TYR A 235 -11.04 -3.57 5.88
CA TYR A 235 -11.93 -3.94 6.98
C TYR A 235 -11.29 -5.01 7.86
N GLU A 236 -10.81 -6.09 7.27
CA GLU A 236 -10.20 -7.23 7.98
C GLU A 236 -8.96 -6.78 8.76
N PHE A 237 -8.11 -5.98 8.14
CA PHE A 237 -6.92 -5.43 8.79
C PHE A 237 -7.29 -4.53 9.97
N SER A 238 -8.33 -3.71 9.83
CA SER A 238 -8.80 -2.82 10.88
C SER A 238 -9.44 -3.54 12.06
N VAL A 239 -9.91 -4.77 11.87
CA VAL A 239 -10.47 -5.63 12.92
C VAL A 239 -9.38 -6.43 13.63
N GLY A 240 -8.29 -6.73 12.97
CA GLY A 240 -7.20 -7.57 13.50
C GLY A 240 -7.20 -8.98 12.94
N CYS A 241 -7.80 -9.18 11.77
CA CYS A 241 -7.84 -10.47 11.10
C CYS A 241 -6.50 -10.86 10.51
N HIS A 242 -6.35 -12.15 10.20
CA HIS A 242 -5.23 -12.72 9.49
C HIS A 242 -5.63 -12.93 8.02
N ILE A 243 -4.99 -12.21 7.10
CA ILE A 243 -5.32 -12.20 5.69
C ILE A 243 -4.33 -13.05 4.91
N TYR A 244 -4.85 -14.05 4.17
CA TYR A 244 -4.08 -14.90 3.27
C TYR A 244 -4.31 -14.42 1.83
N PHE A 245 -3.24 -14.06 1.13
CA PHE A 245 -3.32 -13.65 -0.26
C PHE A 245 -3.19 -14.85 -1.18
N LEU A 246 -4.19 -15.09 -2.03
CA LEU A 246 -4.10 -16.05 -3.12
C LEU A 246 -3.76 -15.31 -4.41
N THR A 247 -2.73 -15.76 -5.09
CA THR A 247 -2.28 -15.17 -6.37
C THR A 247 -2.87 -15.87 -7.58
N ARG A 248 -3.53 -17.03 -7.38
CA ARG A 248 -4.20 -17.80 -8.44
C ARG A 248 -5.50 -18.35 -7.92
N MET A 249 -6.55 -18.29 -8.74
CA MET A 249 -7.76 -19.06 -8.50
C MET A 249 -7.40 -20.55 -8.46
N PRO A 250 -7.92 -21.32 -7.48
CA PRO A 250 -7.80 -22.77 -7.52
C PRO A 250 -8.43 -23.26 -8.82
N SER A 251 -7.64 -23.96 -9.67
CA SER A 251 -8.25 -24.64 -10.81
C SER A 251 -9.12 -25.77 -10.28
N PRO A 252 -10.34 -25.94 -10.76
CA PRO A 252 -11.11 -27.13 -10.47
C PRO A 252 -10.33 -28.36 -10.96
N LYS A 253 -10.14 -29.32 -10.06
CA LYS A 253 -9.59 -30.63 -10.43
C LYS A 253 -10.60 -31.42 -11.23
#